data_67a38aab9ab4064adae5e5002923ee69
#
_entry.id   67a38aab9ab4064adae5e5002923ee69
#
_cell.length_a   1.000
_cell.length_b   1.000
_cell.length_c   1.000
_cell.angle_alpha   90.00
_cell.angle_beta   90.00
_cell.angle_gamma   90.00
#
_symmetry.space_group_name_H-M   'P 1'
#
loop_
_entity.id
_entity.type
_entity.pdbx_description
1 polymer ?
#
loop_
_entity_poly.entity_id
_entity_poly.type
_entity_poly.pdbx_seq_one_letter_code
_entity_poly.pdbx_strand_id
1 'polypeptide(L)'
;RFLFLKKTFMALYGVIAFTVSLFASILCLYFLNDWLLVTIACIFIFGILWSLKQVAPDLLDEARLILNLGTVREGERVFYKGVPWKVESLNFLCSLTNDSLEGGSILVRAKDMMNHQSRPMAKDEDMFPTEKGHWIILKDGSFGEIILQTPDQVLLKTLGGSQIYYQTPQFLSLFPENLSHGYFVEAVLKLDYQLQ
;
A
#
# COMPACT_ATOMS: atom_id res chain seq x y z
N ARG A 1 4.75 12.27 -16.36
CA ARG A 1 6.13 12.00 -15.86
C ARG A 1 7.10 13.15 -16.21
N PHE A 2 7.18 13.60 -17.46
CA PHE A 2 8.10 14.66 -17.90
C PHE A 2 7.86 16.03 -17.23
N LEU A 3 6.60 16.42 -17.05
CA LEU A 3 6.21 17.66 -16.36
C LEU A 3 6.58 17.66 -14.87
N PHE A 4 6.52 16.51 -14.22
CA PHE A 4 6.89 16.35 -12.82
C PHE A 4 8.40 16.45 -12.63
N LEU A 5 9.18 15.75 -13.45
CA LEU A 5 10.65 15.89 -13.48
C LEU A 5 11.08 17.34 -13.66
N LYS A 6 10.47 18.07 -14.59
CA LYS A 6 10.74 19.50 -14.82
C LYS A 6 10.45 20.36 -13.57
N LYS A 7 9.34 20.07 -12.86
CA LYS A 7 8.95 20.79 -11.64
C LYS A 7 9.91 20.51 -10.48
N THR A 8 10.34 19.26 -10.32
CA THR A 8 11.33 18.85 -9.31
C THR A 8 12.70 19.44 -9.60
N PHE A 9 13.14 19.45 -10.87
CA PHE A 9 14.38 20.10 -11.29
C PHE A 9 14.35 21.62 -11.06
N MET A 10 13.23 22.28 -11.32
CA MET A 10 13.08 23.73 -11.03
C MET A 10 13.12 24.02 -9.52
N ALA A 11 12.52 23.17 -8.70
CA ALA A 11 12.58 23.31 -7.25
C ALA A 11 14.01 23.11 -6.73
N LEU A 12 14.72 22.09 -7.22
CA LEU A 12 16.12 21.82 -6.87
C LEU A 12 17.03 22.99 -7.29
N TYR A 13 16.85 23.50 -8.50
CA TYR A 13 17.58 24.66 -9.00
C TYR A 13 17.31 25.90 -8.12
N GLY A 14 16.06 26.13 -7.71
CA GLY A 14 15.70 27.22 -6.80
C GLY A 14 16.43 27.12 -5.46
N VAL A 15 16.51 25.93 -4.86
CA VAL A 15 17.24 25.69 -3.60
C VAL A 15 18.74 25.95 -3.78
N ILE A 16 19.35 25.44 -4.87
CA ILE A 16 20.78 25.66 -5.17
C ILE A 16 21.06 27.16 -5.41
N ALA A 17 20.24 27.82 -6.20
CA ALA A 17 20.42 29.27 -6.50
C ALA A 17 20.28 30.10 -5.21
N PHE A 18 19.33 29.76 -4.34
CA PHE A 18 19.14 30.40 -3.04
C PHE A 18 20.36 30.22 -2.13
N THR A 19 20.88 28.99 -2.01
CA THR A 19 22.08 28.71 -1.18
C THR A 19 23.32 29.43 -1.71
N VAL A 20 23.53 29.45 -3.02
CA VAL A 20 24.65 30.17 -3.63
C VAL A 20 24.53 31.69 -3.42
N SER A 21 23.34 32.29 -3.57
CA SER A 21 23.08 33.70 -3.32
C SER A 21 23.35 34.06 -1.85
N LEU A 22 22.95 33.19 -0.93
CA LEU A 22 23.12 33.37 0.52
C LEU A 22 24.62 33.34 0.91
N PHE A 23 25.38 32.40 0.31
CA PHE A 23 26.84 32.31 0.49
C PHE A 23 27.56 33.56 -0.09
N ALA A 24 27.15 34.02 -1.26
CA ALA A 24 27.68 35.22 -1.86
C ALA A 24 27.40 36.48 -1.01
N SER A 25 26.23 36.56 -0.39
CA SER A 25 25.88 37.65 0.54
C SER A 25 26.77 37.68 1.78
N ILE A 26 27.07 36.50 2.35
CA ILE A 26 27.97 36.40 3.52
C ILE A 26 29.39 36.84 3.12
N LEU A 27 29.88 36.41 1.97
CA LEU A 27 31.19 36.84 1.46
C LEU A 27 31.24 38.37 1.28
N CYS A 28 30.17 38.96 0.74
CA CYS A 28 30.10 40.42 0.57
C CYS A 28 30.13 41.14 1.93
N LEU A 29 29.37 40.69 2.92
CA LEU A 29 29.37 41.25 4.27
C LEU A 29 30.72 41.08 4.98
N TYR A 30 31.41 39.97 4.73
CA TYR A 30 32.76 39.72 5.27
C TYR A 30 33.75 40.76 4.71
N PHE A 31 33.70 41.07 3.39
CA PHE A 31 34.56 42.10 2.78
C PHE A 31 34.23 43.53 3.23
N LEU A 32 32.98 43.76 3.62
CA LEU A 32 32.56 45.05 4.21
C LEU A 32 32.97 45.22 5.68
N ASN A 33 33.61 44.18 6.26
CA ASN A 33 34.08 44.16 7.63
C ASN A 33 32.96 44.31 8.70
N ASP A 34 31.73 43.90 8.36
CA ASP A 34 30.57 43.98 9.23
C ASP A 34 30.36 42.63 9.93
N TRP A 35 31.14 42.38 10.97
CA TRP A 35 31.16 41.11 11.73
C TRP A 35 29.83 40.79 12.42
N LEU A 36 29.05 41.79 12.79
CA LEU A 36 27.79 41.62 13.47
C LEU A 36 26.76 41.01 12.52
N LEU A 37 26.62 41.54 11.32
CA LEU A 37 25.72 41.03 10.29
C LEU A 37 26.14 39.63 9.78
N VAL A 38 27.45 39.37 9.66
CA VAL A 38 27.96 38.04 9.31
C VAL A 38 27.55 37.01 10.38
N THR A 39 27.69 37.34 11.65
CA THR A 39 27.30 36.42 12.74
C THR A 39 25.81 36.10 12.74
N ILE A 40 24.97 37.11 12.57
CA ILE A 40 23.50 36.92 12.49
C ILE A 40 23.14 36.04 11.28
N ALA A 41 23.75 36.28 10.11
CA ALA A 41 23.51 35.49 8.91
C ALA A 41 23.91 34.02 9.11
N CYS A 42 25.07 33.75 9.75
CA CYS A 42 25.52 32.40 10.06
C CYS A 42 24.55 31.66 11.00
N ILE A 43 24.05 32.32 12.06
CA ILE A 43 23.08 31.73 12.99
C ILE A 43 21.78 31.39 12.24
N PHE A 44 21.32 32.26 11.36
CA PHE A 44 20.11 32.06 10.58
C PHE A 44 20.26 30.86 9.61
N ILE A 45 21.38 30.76 8.92
CA ILE A 45 21.68 29.61 8.06
C ILE A 45 21.76 28.32 8.82
N PHE A 46 22.45 28.33 9.97
CA PHE A 46 22.52 27.16 10.83
C PHE A 46 21.13 26.67 11.25
N GLY A 47 20.24 27.59 11.62
CA GLY A 47 18.84 27.28 11.97
C GLY A 47 18.08 26.63 10.78
N ILE A 48 18.24 27.16 9.57
CA ILE A 48 17.65 26.58 8.36
C ILE A 48 18.20 25.17 8.09
N LEU A 49 19.52 25.00 8.10
CA LEU A 49 20.17 23.70 7.88
C LEU A 49 19.76 22.66 8.92
N TRP A 50 19.64 23.08 10.18
CA TRP A 50 19.14 22.22 11.25
C TRP A 50 17.70 21.77 11.02
N SER A 51 16.81 22.67 10.60
CA SER A 51 15.42 22.37 10.26
C SER A 51 15.35 21.41 9.04
N LEU A 52 16.13 21.66 8.00
CA LEU A 52 16.18 20.80 6.82
C LEU A 52 16.65 19.37 7.15
N LYS A 53 17.61 19.22 8.08
CA LYS A 53 18.09 17.91 8.53
C LYS A 53 16.97 17.02 9.07
N GLN A 54 15.94 17.60 9.69
CA GLN A 54 14.80 16.84 10.24
C GLN A 54 13.81 16.42 9.16
N VAL A 55 13.63 17.22 8.11
CA VAL A 55 12.61 17.01 7.07
C VAL A 55 13.18 16.26 5.85
N ALA A 56 14.48 16.41 5.58
CA ALA A 56 15.13 15.82 4.41
C ALA A 56 14.99 14.30 4.27
N PRO A 57 15.14 13.47 5.33
CA PRO A 57 14.99 12.02 5.19
C PRO A 57 13.59 11.62 4.74
N ASP A 58 12.55 12.20 5.31
CA ASP A 58 11.16 11.91 4.95
C ASP A 58 10.89 12.24 3.47
N LEU A 59 11.39 13.39 3.00
CA LEU A 59 11.25 13.80 1.60
C LEU A 59 12.02 12.90 0.62
N LEU A 60 13.20 12.43 1.02
CA LEU A 60 14.00 11.52 0.21
C LEU A 60 13.33 10.15 0.08
N ASP A 61 12.73 9.64 1.14
CA ASP A 61 12.05 8.36 1.12
C ASP A 61 10.75 8.42 0.29
N GLU A 62 9.98 9.49 0.39
CA GLU A 62 8.85 9.74 -0.51
C GLU A 62 9.29 9.86 -1.98
N ALA A 63 10.38 10.57 -2.25
CA ALA A 63 10.91 10.72 -3.60
C ALA A 63 11.38 9.37 -4.18
N ARG A 64 12.04 8.52 -3.38
CA ARG A 64 12.44 7.16 -3.81
C ARG A 64 11.24 6.30 -4.16
N LEU A 65 10.18 6.37 -3.37
CA LEU A 65 8.95 5.61 -3.65
C LEU A 65 8.31 6.08 -4.97
N ILE A 66 8.15 7.40 -5.17
CA ILE A 66 7.58 7.98 -6.39
C ILE A 66 8.43 7.67 -7.64
N LEU A 67 9.74 7.58 -7.48
CA LEU A 67 10.66 7.19 -8.56
C LEU A 67 10.67 5.67 -8.83
N ASN A 68 9.86 4.90 -8.12
CA ASN A 68 9.80 3.43 -8.22
C ASN A 68 11.13 2.74 -7.84
N LEU A 69 11.89 3.38 -6.95
CA LEU A 69 13.16 2.87 -6.40
C LEU A 69 13.01 2.37 -4.96
N GLY A 70 11.79 2.43 -4.42
CA GLY A 70 11.47 2.00 -3.07
C GLY A 70 11.25 0.49 -2.95
N THR A 71 10.78 0.08 -1.76
CA THR A 71 10.41 -1.30 -1.42
C THR A 71 9.07 -1.72 -2.05
N VAL A 72 8.28 -0.76 -2.51
CA VAL A 72 7.02 -0.96 -3.22
C VAL A 72 7.19 -0.51 -4.67
N ARG A 73 6.74 -1.32 -5.63
CA ARG A 73 6.87 -1.06 -7.07
C ARG A 73 5.53 -1.14 -7.79
N GLU A 74 5.40 -0.36 -8.85
CA GLU A 74 4.22 -0.40 -9.74
C GLU A 74 4.09 -1.78 -10.40
N GLY A 75 2.87 -2.29 -10.47
CA GLY A 75 2.54 -3.60 -11.04
C GLY A 75 2.74 -4.78 -10.10
N GLU A 76 3.31 -4.59 -8.92
CA GLU A 76 3.55 -5.64 -7.92
C GLU A 76 2.39 -5.75 -6.92
N ARG A 77 2.35 -6.90 -6.23
CA ARG A 77 1.40 -7.18 -5.16
C ARG A 77 1.95 -6.70 -3.81
N VAL A 78 1.11 -6.01 -3.05
CA VAL A 78 1.38 -5.53 -1.69
C VAL A 78 0.24 -5.91 -0.76
N PHE A 79 0.53 -6.18 0.51
CA PHE A 79 -0.47 -6.32 1.55
C PHE A 79 -0.65 -4.99 2.27
N TYR A 80 -1.86 -4.45 2.22
CA TYR A 80 -2.21 -3.24 2.94
C TYR A 80 -3.45 -3.48 3.79
N LYS A 81 -3.36 -3.20 5.08
CA LYS A 81 -4.41 -3.49 6.09
C LYS A 81 -4.93 -4.94 6.06
N GLY A 82 -4.06 -5.91 5.82
CA GLY A 82 -4.42 -7.33 5.80
C GLY A 82 -5.10 -7.81 4.53
N VAL A 83 -5.28 -6.95 3.53
CA VAL A 83 -5.86 -7.27 2.22
C VAL A 83 -4.77 -7.19 1.15
N PRO A 84 -4.73 -8.12 0.20
CA PRO A 84 -3.80 -8.05 -0.92
C PRO A 84 -4.28 -7.04 -1.98
N TRP A 85 -3.34 -6.25 -2.51
CA TRP A 85 -3.59 -5.22 -3.52
C TRP A 85 -2.53 -5.25 -4.61
N LYS A 86 -2.91 -4.89 -5.80
CA LYS A 86 -2.01 -4.58 -6.90
C LYS A 86 -1.72 -3.09 -6.90
N VAL A 87 -0.46 -2.72 -6.97
CA VAL A 87 -0.04 -1.32 -7.07
C VAL A 87 -0.21 -0.88 -8.52
N GLU A 88 -1.16 -0.02 -8.79
CA GLU A 88 -1.43 0.48 -10.14
C GLU A 88 -0.53 1.67 -10.48
N SER A 89 -0.40 2.61 -9.55
CA SER A 89 0.46 3.78 -9.73
C SER A 89 1.06 4.27 -8.42
N LEU A 90 2.31 4.72 -8.48
CA LEU A 90 3.03 5.32 -7.37
C LEU A 90 3.21 6.82 -7.63
N ASN A 91 2.46 7.61 -6.87
CA ASN A 91 2.54 9.06 -6.83
C ASN A 91 2.44 9.51 -5.37
N PHE A 92 2.20 10.79 -5.10
CA PHE A 92 1.86 11.27 -3.74
C PHE A 92 0.64 10.53 -3.14
N LEU A 93 -0.30 10.13 -4.02
CA LEU A 93 -1.38 9.20 -3.73
C LEU A 93 -1.13 7.96 -4.59
N CYS A 94 -0.87 6.83 -3.94
CA CYS A 94 -0.70 5.54 -4.57
C CYS A 94 -2.09 4.94 -4.85
N SER A 95 -2.34 4.54 -6.09
CA SER A 95 -3.55 3.80 -6.47
C SER A 95 -3.30 2.32 -6.27
N LEU A 96 -4.13 1.69 -5.45
CA LEU A 96 -4.14 0.26 -5.22
C LEU A 96 -5.45 -0.33 -5.76
N THR A 97 -5.35 -1.42 -6.53
CA THR A 97 -6.52 -2.09 -7.11
C THR A 97 -6.55 -3.57 -6.75
N ASN A 98 -7.75 -4.11 -6.63
CA ASN A 98 -7.99 -5.54 -6.53
C ASN A 98 -9.26 -5.87 -7.28
N ASP A 99 -9.12 -6.45 -8.47
CA ASP A 99 -10.22 -6.73 -9.39
C ASP A 99 -11.16 -7.83 -8.88
N SER A 100 -10.71 -8.65 -7.91
CA SER A 100 -11.54 -9.69 -7.29
C SER A 100 -12.52 -9.12 -6.25
N LEU A 101 -12.40 -7.85 -5.86
CA LEU A 101 -13.24 -7.21 -4.85
C LEU A 101 -14.16 -6.17 -5.49
N GLU A 102 -15.45 -6.19 -5.12
CA GLU A 102 -16.38 -5.14 -5.53
C GLU A 102 -15.96 -3.79 -4.89
N GLY A 103 -15.74 -2.76 -5.72
CA GLY A 103 -15.17 -1.49 -5.26
C GLY A 103 -13.70 -1.58 -4.86
N GLY A 104 -12.98 -2.55 -5.40
CA GLY A 104 -11.58 -2.84 -5.10
C GLY A 104 -10.59 -1.81 -5.66
N SER A 105 -10.80 -0.51 -5.39
CA SER A 105 -9.87 0.56 -5.71
C SER A 105 -9.77 1.53 -4.54
N ILE A 106 -8.55 1.77 -4.05
CA ILE A 106 -8.29 2.70 -2.95
C ILE A 106 -7.11 3.60 -3.26
N LEU A 107 -7.15 4.80 -2.72
CA LEU A 107 -6.04 5.75 -2.77
C LEU A 107 -5.39 5.82 -1.39
N VAL A 108 -4.08 5.59 -1.35
CA VAL A 108 -3.28 5.57 -0.12
C VAL A 108 -2.15 6.59 -0.27
N ARG A 109 -1.81 7.31 0.81
CA ARG A 109 -0.69 8.25 0.75
C ARG A 109 0.63 7.50 0.60
N ALA A 110 1.56 8.05 -0.16
CA ALA A 110 2.90 7.49 -0.36
C ALA A 110 3.60 7.18 0.98
N LYS A 111 3.45 8.07 1.96
CA LYS A 111 4.01 7.89 3.31
C LYS A 111 3.52 6.61 4.01
N ASP A 112 2.26 6.24 3.82
CA ASP A 112 1.66 5.05 4.45
C ASP A 112 2.17 3.75 3.78
N MET A 113 2.69 3.86 2.54
CA MET A 113 3.25 2.73 1.77
C MET A 113 4.74 2.48 2.04
N MET A 114 5.48 3.45 2.61
CA MET A 114 6.94 3.34 2.81
C MET A 114 7.36 2.16 3.69
N ASN A 115 6.50 1.74 4.63
CA ASN A 115 6.77 0.62 5.55
C ASN A 115 6.30 -0.73 5.00
N HIS A 116 5.82 -0.77 3.76
CA HIS A 116 5.34 -2.00 3.13
C HIS A 116 6.38 -2.51 2.12
N GLN A 117 6.28 -3.80 1.81
CA GLN A 117 7.08 -4.45 0.78
C GLN A 117 6.14 -5.05 -0.26
N SER A 118 6.43 -4.79 -1.52
CA SER A 118 5.75 -5.45 -2.63
C SER A 118 6.57 -6.61 -3.16
N ARG A 119 5.90 -7.53 -3.85
CA ARG A 119 6.53 -8.61 -4.59
C ARG A 119 5.92 -8.74 -5.98
N PRO A 120 6.70 -9.21 -6.96
CA PRO A 120 6.14 -9.57 -8.25
C PRO A 120 5.00 -10.58 -8.08
N MET A 121 3.93 -10.40 -8.84
CA MET A 121 2.82 -11.33 -8.89
C MET A 121 3.13 -12.42 -9.89
N ALA A 122 2.86 -13.69 -9.55
CA ALA A 122 2.96 -14.79 -10.51
C ALA A 122 1.88 -14.63 -11.60
N LYS A 123 2.14 -15.19 -12.79
CA LYS A 123 1.29 -14.97 -13.97
C LYS A 123 -0.15 -15.46 -13.79
N ASP A 124 -0.34 -16.51 -12.98
CA ASP A 124 -1.64 -17.14 -12.73
C ASP A 124 -2.00 -17.10 -11.23
N GLU A 125 -1.54 -16.06 -10.53
CA GLU A 125 -1.80 -15.90 -9.11
C GLU A 125 -3.08 -15.07 -8.88
N ASP A 126 -4.06 -15.67 -8.19
CA ASP A 126 -5.27 -14.98 -7.79
C ASP A 126 -4.99 -13.92 -6.74
N MET A 127 -5.57 -12.74 -6.92
CA MET A 127 -5.45 -11.64 -5.96
C MET A 127 -6.21 -11.91 -4.67
N PHE A 128 -7.31 -12.65 -4.76
CA PHE A 128 -8.14 -13.01 -3.62
C PHE A 128 -8.51 -14.50 -3.74
N PRO A 129 -8.59 -15.27 -2.63
CA PRO A 129 -8.77 -16.73 -2.68
C PRO A 129 -10.16 -17.18 -3.14
N THR A 130 -11.10 -16.25 -3.22
CA THR A 130 -12.49 -16.56 -3.52
C THR A 130 -13.10 -15.48 -4.44
N GLU A 131 -14.22 -15.83 -5.07
CA GLU A 131 -15.03 -14.93 -5.87
C GLU A 131 -16.50 -14.99 -5.43
N LYS A 132 -17.29 -14.00 -5.83
CA LYS A 132 -18.73 -13.98 -5.63
C LYS A 132 -19.38 -15.22 -6.27
N GLY A 133 -20.28 -15.87 -5.54
CA GLY A 133 -20.92 -17.12 -5.93
C GLY A 133 -20.15 -18.38 -5.56
N HIS A 134 -18.90 -18.26 -5.05
CA HIS A 134 -18.17 -19.42 -4.58
C HIS A 134 -18.74 -19.96 -3.28
N TRP A 135 -18.79 -21.29 -3.18
CA TRP A 135 -19.11 -22.02 -1.95
C TRP A 135 -17.82 -22.28 -1.18
N ILE A 136 -17.83 -21.91 0.08
CA ILE A 136 -16.66 -21.98 0.91
C ILE A 136 -16.96 -22.59 2.28
N ILE A 137 -15.92 -23.14 2.90
CA ILE A 137 -15.90 -23.48 4.32
C ILE A 137 -14.77 -22.70 4.99
N LEU A 138 -15.07 -22.12 6.15
CA LEU A 138 -14.09 -21.39 6.95
C LEU A 138 -13.62 -22.27 8.11
N LYS A 139 -12.47 -21.96 8.67
CA LYS A 139 -11.88 -22.70 9.79
C LYS A 139 -12.75 -22.70 11.06
N ASP A 140 -13.63 -21.74 11.23
CA ASP A 140 -14.63 -21.69 12.32
C ASP A 140 -15.83 -22.63 12.09
N GLY A 141 -15.85 -23.37 10.96
CA GLY A 141 -16.92 -24.27 10.56
C GLY A 141 -18.05 -23.59 9.80
N SER A 142 -17.99 -22.30 9.56
CA SER A 142 -18.99 -21.60 8.75
C SER A 142 -18.92 -22.04 7.30
N PHE A 143 -20.07 -22.52 6.77
CA PHE A 143 -20.22 -23.00 5.40
C PHE A 143 -21.29 -22.20 4.67
N GLY A 144 -21.01 -21.74 3.45
CA GLY A 144 -21.96 -20.97 2.67
C GLY A 144 -21.43 -20.46 1.36
N GLU A 145 -22.28 -19.66 0.70
CA GLU A 145 -22.00 -18.98 -0.58
C GLU A 145 -21.60 -17.53 -0.35
N ILE A 146 -20.58 -17.07 -1.06
CA ILE A 146 -20.18 -15.67 -1.03
C ILE A 146 -21.15 -14.84 -1.88
N ILE A 147 -21.85 -13.92 -1.24
CA ILE A 147 -22.80 -13.01 -1.89
C ILE A 147 -22.15 -11.69 -2.28
N LEU A 148 -21.24 -11.21 -1.44
CA LEU A 148 -20.55 -9.93 -1.63
C LEU A 148 -19.14 -10.04 -1.05
N GLN A 149 -18.15 -9.52 -1.77
CA GLN A 149 -16.81 -9.31 -1.24
C GLN A 149 -16.28 -7.93 -1.65
N THR A 150 -16.02 -7.12 -0.65
CA THR A 150 -15.48 -5.76 -0.78
C THR A 150 -14.16 -5.65 -0.02
N PRO A 151 -13.41 -4.57 -0.15
CA PRO A 151 -12.22 -4.33 0.67
C PRO A 151 -12.45 -4.37 2.18
N ASP A 152 -13.65 -4.01 2.62
CA ASP A 152 -13.97 -3.87 4.04
C ASP A 152 -14.65 -5.11 4.61
N GLN A 153 -15.51 -5.77 3.84
CA GLN A 153 -16.34 -6.87 4.32
C GLN A 153 -16.61 -7.96 3.27
N VAL A 154 -16.78 -9.18 3.76
CA VAL A 154 -17.25 -10.33 2.99
C VAL A 154 -18.57 -10.80 3.59
N LEU A 155 -19.59 -10.98 2.75
CA LEU A 155 -20.92 -11.45 3.11
C LEU A 155 -21.08 -12.91 2.69
N LEU A 156 -21.25 -13.78 3.66
CA LEU A 156 -21.49 -15.20 3.49
C LEU A 156 -22.96 -15.54 3.75
N LYS A 157 -23.63 -16.22 2.83
CA LYS A 157 -24.97 -16.77 3.00
C LYS A 157 -24.90 -18.24 3.30
N THR A 158 -25.35 -18.65 4.47
CA THR A 158 -25.39 -20.07 4.89
C THR A 158 -26.54 -20.83 4.23
N LEU A 159 -26.51 -22.18 4.31
CA LEU A 159 -27.57 -23.05 3.78
C LEU A 159 -28.96 -22.74 4.36
N GLY A 160 -29.03 -22.28 5.61
CA GLY A 160 -30.27 -21.87 6.25
C GLY A 160 -30.79 -20.49 5.83
N GLY A 161 -30.09 -19.81 4.90
CA GLY A 161 -30.45 -18.49 4.41
C GLY A 161 -29.98 -17.32 5.31
N SER A 162 -29.37 -17.62 6.46
CA SER A 162 -28.77 -16.58 7.30
C SER A 162 -27.55 -15.96 6.62
N GLN A 163 -27.27 -14.70 6.95
CA GLN A 163 -26.16 -13.93 6.40
C GLN A 163 -25.16 -13.62 7.50
N ILE A 164 -23.90 -13.92 7.27
CA ILE A 164 -22.80 -13.65 8.19
C ILE A 164 -21.87 -12.63 7.54
N TYR A 165 -21.55 -11.56 8.26
CA TYR A 165 -20.64 -10.49 7.84
C TYR A 165 -19.29 -10.70 8.51
N TYR A 166 -18.24 -10.81 7.71
CA TYR A 166 -16.85 -10.83 8.16
C TYR A 166 -16.15 -9.56 7.69
N GLN A 167 -15.28 -9.01 8.51
CA GLN A 167 -14.31 -8.04 8.02
C GLN A 167 -13.33 -8.76 7.08
N THR A 168 -12.98 -8.18 5.95
CA THR A 168 -12.15 -8.84 4.92
C THR A 168 -10.82 -9.38 5.47
N PRO A 169 -10.06 -8.66 6.32
CA PRO A 169 -8.87 -9.22 6.95
C PRO A 169 -9.17 -10.42 7.87
N GLN A 170 -10.28 -10.38 8.61
CA GLN A 170 -10.71 -11.48 9.47
C GLN A 170 -11.09 -12.70 8.63
N PHE A 171 -11.85 -12.51 7.56
CA PHE A 171 -12.20 -13.55 6.61
C PHE A 171 -10.96 -14.28 6.07
N LEU A 172 -9.96 -13.54 5.63
CA LEU A 172 -8.70 -14.11 5.15
C LEU A 172 -7.94 -14.88 6.24
N SER A 173 -8.01 -14.43 7.50
CA SER A 173 -7.36 -15.11 8.63
C SER A 173 -8.04 -16.43 9.01
N LEU A 174 -9.29 -16.67 8.60
CA LEU A 174 -10.02 -17.91 8.78
C LEU A 174 -9.72 -18.95 7.70
N PHE A 175 -8.77 -18.68 6.81
CA PHE A 175 -8.31 -19.60 5.77
C PHE A 175 -9.47 -20.19 4.95
N PRO A 176 -10.16 -19.42 4.14
CA PRO A 176 -11.29 -19.89 3.35
C PRO A 176 -10.85 -21.02 2.40
N GLU A 177 -11.52 -22.15 2.50
CA GLU A 177 -11.38 -23.29 1.59
C GLU A 177 -12.47 -23.19 0.52
N ASN A 178 -12.07 -23.08 -0.74
CA ASN A 178 -12.98 -22.91 -1.87
C ASN A 178 -13.41 -24.28 -2.39
N LEU A 179 -14.71 -24.59 -2.23
CA LEU A 179 -15.29 -25.85 -2.64
C LEU A 179 -15.88 -25.82 -4.06
N SER A 180 -15.90 -24.65 -4.72
CA SER A 180 -16.51 -24.49 -6.04
C SER A 180 -15.72 -25.17 -7.16
N HIS A 181 -14.42 -25.45 -6.92
CA HIS A 181 -13.57 -26.17 -7.87
C HIS A 181 -13.57 -27.69 -7.67
N GLY A 182 -14.40 -28.19 -6.77
CA GLY A 182 -14.53 -29.59 -6.41
C GLY A 182 -14.07 -29.88 -4.99
N TYR A 183 -14.68 -30.88 -4.39
CA TYR A 183 -14.35 -31.35 -3.05
C TYR A 183 -14.56 -32.86 -2.97
N PHE A 184 -13.86 -33.51 -2.07
CA PHE A 184 -14.00 -34.93 -1.82
C PHE A 184 -15.13 -35.19 -0.81
N VAL A 185 -16.01 -36.16 -1.11
CA VAL A 185 -17.06 -36.62 -0.20
C VAL A 185 -16.87 -38.10 0.06
N GLU A 186 -16.73 -38.49 1.31
CA GLU A 186 -16.71 -39.86 1.75
C GLU A 186 -18.03 -40.19 2.46
N ALA A 187 -18.72 -41.22 1.99
CA ALA A 187 -19.94 -41.75 2.62
C ALA A 187 -19.74 -43.20 3.02
N VAL A 188 -19.78 -43.48 4.31
CA VAL A 188 -19.72 -44.85 4.83
C VAL A 188 -21.14 -45.40 4.98
N LEU A 189 -21.50 -46.32 4.08
CA LEU A 189 -22.77 -47.04 4.15
C LEU A 189 -22.60 -48.34 4.95
N LYS A 190 -23.31 -48.48 6.06
CA LYS A 190 -23.43 -49.77 6.78
C LYS A 190 -24.52 -50.61 6.12
N LEU A 191 -24.14 -51.70 5.51
CA LEU A 191 -25.07 -52.71 4.99
C LEU A 191 -25.36 -53.70 6.09
N ASP A 192 -26.64 -53.94 6.43
CA ASP A 192 -27.06 -54.96 7.32
C ASP A 192 -27.18 -56.29 6.53
N TYR A 193 -26.31 -57.27 6.86
CA TYR A 193 -26.28 -58.59 6.22
C TYR A 193 -27.33 -59.57 6.76
N GLN A 194 -28.30 -59.13 7.60
CA GLN A 194 -29.34 -60.03 8.14
C GLN A 194 -30.56 -60.20 7.23
N LEU A 195 -30.52 -59.77 5.99
CA LEU A 195 -31.56 -60.06 4.98
C LEU A 195 -31.15 -61.32 4.18
N GLN A 196 -31.23 -62.51 4.79
CA GLN A 196 -31.41 -63.80 4.14
C GLN A 196 -32.78 -64.37 4.49
#